data_76d43133e102743171b9d685feb1a296
#
_entry.id   76d43133e102743171b9d685feb1a296
#
_cell.length_a   1.000
_cell.length_b   1.000
_cell.length_c   1.000
_cell.angle_alpha   90.00
_cell.angle_beta   90.00
_cell.angle_gamma   90.00
#
_symmetry.space_group_name_H-M   'P 1'
#
loop_
_entity.id
_entity.type
_entity.pdbx_description
1 polymer ?
#
loop_
_entity_poly.entity_id
_entity_poly.type
_entity_poly.pdbx_seq_one_letter_code
_entity_poly.pdbx_strand_id
1 'polypeptide(L)'
;FKPVYGMLGTTFGGNHLACTAALAVLDVMEKEQLVQNAHEVGDYLISQLKEMQKQNSHIVDVRGRGMMIGIELDVPYKEVRSRLIHDEHCFTGCASTNILRLLPPLCLTKNDADEFLVKFKNCLTHSC
;
A
#
# COMPACT_ATOMS: atom_id res chain seq x y z
N PHE A 1 11.58 -26.71 6.23
CA PHE A 1 10.16 -27.07 6.27
C PHE A 1 9.96 -28.49 5.74
N LYS A 2 9.33 -29.36 6.55
CA LYS A 2 8.98 -30.73 6.14
C LYS A 2 7.46 -30.84 6.19
N PRO A 3 6.77 -30.89 5.03
CA PRO A 3 5.31 -31.03 5.01
C PRO A 3 4.90 -32.42 5.50
N VAL A 4 3.80 -32.48 6.23
CA VAL A 4 3.16 -33.73 6.65
C VAL A 4 1.79 -33.87 5.97
N TYR A 5 1.28 -35.09 5.91
CA TYR A 5 -0.03 -35.37 5.28
C TYR A 5 -1.14 -34.51 5.91
N GLY A 6 -1.94 -33.87 5.05
CA GLY A 6 -3.03 -33.00 5.44
C GLY A 6 -2.65 -31.55 5.74
N MET A 7 -1.35 -31.20 5.70
CA MET A 7 -0.88 -29.84 5.99
C MET A 7 -1.06 -28.88 4.82
N LEU A 8 -0.94 -29.39 3.60
CA LEU A 8 -1.12 -28.66 2.35
C LEU A 8 -2.14 -29.43 1.49
N GLY A 9 -3.08 -28.69 0.94
CA GLY A 9 -4.06 -29.27 0.03
C GLY A 9 -4.88 -28.20 -0.66
N THR A 10 -5.18 -28.42 -1.93
CA THR A 10 -6.06 -27.59 -2.73
C THR A 10 -6.65 -28.41 -3.88
N THR A 11 -7.97 -28.34 -4.06
CA THR A 11 -8.65 -29.11 -5.09
C THR A 11 -8.26 -28.68 -6.51
N PHE A 12 -8.09 -27.39 -6.75
CA PHE A 12 -7.77 -26.83 -8.07
C PHE A 12 -6.31 -26.34 -8.19
N GLY A 13 -5.49 -26.51 -7.17
CA GLY A 13 -4.09 -26.08 -7.20
C GLY A 13 -3.29 -26.85 -8.25
N GLY A 14 -2.39 -26.15 -8.94
CA GLY A 14 -1.53 -26.75 -9.95
C GLY A 14 -2.22 -27.04 -11.28
N ASN A 15 -3.46 -26.59 -11.51
CA ASN A 15 -4.07 -26.70 -12.83
C ASN A 15 -3.34 -25.83 -13.87
N HIS A 16 -3.37 -26.23 -15.13
CA HIS A 16 -2.59 -25.59 -16.20
C HIS A 16 -2.91 -24.11 -16.37
N LEU A 17 -4.18 -23.69 -16.25
CA LEU A 17 -4.58 -22.28 -16.38
C LEU A 17 -3.98 -21.43 -15.26
N ALA A 18 -4.11 -21.89 -14.02
CA ALA A 18 -3.54 -21.18 -12.87
C ALA A 18 -2.01 -21.09 -12.92
N CYS A 19 -1.33 -22.18 -13.33
CA CYS A 19 0.12 -22.19 -13.48
C CYS A 19 0.58 -21.24 -14.60
N THR A 20 -0.11 -21.24 -15.73
CA THR A 20 0.19 -20.33 -16.85
C THR A 20 0.01 -18.87 -16.46
N ALA A 21 -1.07 -18.55 -15.76
CA ALA A 21 -1.31 -17.20 -15.25
C ALA A 21 -0.24 -16.78 -14.23
N ALA A 22 0.16 -17.67 -13.32
CA ALA A 22 1.21 -17.39 -12.35
C ALA A 22 2.57 -17.14 -13.04
N LEU A 23 2.93 -17.92 -14.03
CA LEU A 23 4.16 -17.73 -14.81
C LEU A 23 4.14 -16.38 -15.54
N ALA A 24 3.02 -16.00 -16.17
CA ALA A 24 2.87 -14.70 -16.83
C ALA A 24 3.07 -13.53 -15.86
N VAL A 25 2.53 -13.64 -14.64
CA VAL A 25 2.75 -12.62 -13.58
C VAL A 25 4.22 -12.51 -13.20
N LEU A 26 4.91 -13.65 -12.98
CA LEU A 26 6.33 -13.68 -12.65
C LEU A 26 7.19 -13.08 -13.76
N ASP A 27 6.89 -13.40 -15.01
CA ASP A 27 7.55 -12.84 -16.19
C ASP A 27 7.42 -11.30 -16.27
N VAL A 28 6.24 -10.76 -15.99
CA VAL A 28 6.00 -9.31 -15.95
C VAL A 28 6.77 -8.69 -14.79
N MET A 29 6.72 -9.29 -13.60
CA MET A 29 7.46 -8.79 -12.43
C MET A 29 8.96 -8.70 -12.69
N GLU A 30 9.53 -9.67 -13.40
CA GLU A 30 10.95 -9.67 -13.75
C GLU A 30 11.26 -8.66 -14.85
N LYS A 31 10.50 -8.66 -15.95
CA LYS A 31 10.73 -7.78 -17.11
C LYS A 31 10.57 -6.29 -16.76
N GLU A 32 9.58 -5.96 -15.94
CA GLU A 32 9.28 -4.59 -15.53
C GLU A 32 9.99 -4.19 -14.24
N GLN A 33 10.84 -5.06 -13.68
CA GLN A 33 11.60 -4.81 -12.44
C GLN A 33 10.70 -4.35 -11.28
N LEU A 34 9.50 -4.94 -11.16
CA LEU A 34 8.47 -4.46 -10.23
C LEU A 34 8.89 -4.57 -8.77
N VAL A 35 9.73 -5.52 -8.40
CA VAL A 35 10.27 -5.65 -7.02
C VAL A 35 11.20 -4.49 -6.70
N GLN A 36 12.05 -4.10 -7.66
CA GLN A 36 12.95 -2.96 -7.51
C GLN A 36 12.16 -1.66 -7.45
N ASN A 37 11.19 -1.47 -8.35
CA ASN A 37 10.29 -0.32 -8.34
C ASN A 37 9.54 -0.20 -7.00
N ALA A 38 9.00 -1.31 -6.47
CA ALA A 38 8.33 -1.31 -5.18
C ALA A 38 9.26 -0.90 -4.02
N HIS A 39 10.53 -1.24 -4.08
CA HIS A 39 11.53 -0.79 -3.12
C HIS A 39 11.79 0.71 -3.24
N GLU A 40 12.13 1.19 -4.42
CA GLU A 40 12.51 2.59 -4.66
C GLU A 40 11.35 3.57 -4.42
N VAL A 41 10.17 3.29 -5.00
CA VAL A 41 8.99 4.15 -4.85
C VAL A 41 8.39 4.02 -3.46
N GLY A 42 8.44 2.82 -2.86
CA GLY A 42 8.01 2.59 -1.49
C GLY A 42 8.85 3.36 -0.47
N ASP A 43 10.17 3.31 -0.57
CA ASP A 43 11.08 4.06 0.30
C ASP A 43 10.91 5.57 0.11
N TYR A 44 10.73 6.01 -1.14
CA TYR A 44 10.40 7.41 -1.45
C TYR A 44 9.11 7.85 -0.73
N LEU A 45 8.03 7.09 -0.90
CA LEU A 45 6.74 7.41 -0.30
C LEU A 45 6.80 7.44 1.23
N ILE A 46 7.47 6.46 1.85
CA ILE A 46 7.70 6.43 3.30
C ILE A 46 8.49 7.65 3.76
N SER A 47 9.53 8.05 3.02
CA SER A 47 10.34 9.23 3.37
C SER A 47 9.52 10.52 3.33
N GLN A 48 8.70 10.71 2.30
CA GLN A 48 7.83 11.88 2.16
C GLN A 48 6.75 11.92 3.26
N LEU A 49 6.15 10.78 3.58
CA LEU A 49 5.18 10.68 4.67
C LEU A 49 5.81 10.98 6.04
N LYS A 50 7.05 10.57 6.28
CA LYS A 50 7.81 10.94 7.49
C LYS A 50 8.15 12.43 7.57
N GLU A 51 8.42 13.08 6.44
CA GLU A 51 8.57 14.54 6.42
C GLU A 51 7.24 15.24 6.72
N MET A 52 6.12 14.74 6.17
CA MET A 52 4.78 15.25 6.53
C MET A 52 4.47 15.05 8.01
N GLN A 53 4.86 13.94 8.61
CA GLN A 53 4.71 13.67 10.05
C GLN A 53 5.37 14.75 10.91
N LYS A 54 6.53 15.25 10.52
CA LYS A 54 7.21 16.34 11.26
C LYS A 54 6.45 17.67 11.23
N GLN A 55 5.61 17.87 10.21
CA GLN A 55 4.85 19.10 9.98
C GLN A 55 3.38 18.98 10.38
N ASN A 56 2.88 17.78 10.66
CA ASN A 56 1.49 17.53 10.95
C ASN A 56 1.34 16.54 12.11
N SER A 57 0.85 17.02 13.24
CA SER A 57 0.68 16.24 14.47
C SER A 57 -0.36 15.11 14.36
N HIS A 58 -1.23 15.15 13.34
CA HIS A 58 -2.22 14.09 13.11
C HIS A 58 -1.58 12.78 12.60
N ILE A 59 -0.34 12.82 12.11
CA ILE A 59 0.40 11.61 11.74
C ILE A 59 1.28 11.20 12.93
N VAL A 60 0.87 10.14 13.62
CA VAL A 60 1.57 9.62 14.82
C VAL A 60 2.78 8.78 14.44
N ASP A 61 2.62 7.88 13.44
CA ASP A 61 3.69 7.02 12.98
C ASP A 61 3.53 6.64 11.50
N VAL A 62 4.66 6.44 10.84
CA VAL A 62 4.73 5.92 9.45
C VAL A 62 5.69 4.76 9.41
N ARG A 63 5.18 3.58 9.09
CA ARG A 63 5.95 2.32 9.01
C ARG A 63 5.55 1.49 7.81
N GLY A 64 6.49 0.71 7.32
CA GLY A 64 6.24 -0.17 6.18
C GLY A 64 7.51 -0.65 5.50
N ARG A 65 7.31 -1.42 4.44
CA ARG A 65 8.38 -1.86 3.55
C ARG A 65 7.82 -2.01 2.14
N GLY A 66 8.52 -1.47 1.15
CA GLY A 66 8.05 -1.44 -0.22
C GLY A 66 6.67 -0.79 -0.31
N MET A 67 5.73 -1.42 -1.00
CA MET A 67 4.37 -0.90 -1.20
C MET A 67 3.40 -1.21 -0.04
N MET A 68 3.82 -1.88 1.03
CA MET A 68 2.99 -2.10 2.20
C MET A 68 3.31 -1.05 3.26
N ILE A 69 2.47 -0.02 3.39
CA ILE A 69 2.71 1.13 4.26
C ILE A 69 1.52 1.34 5.19
N GLY A 70 1.79 1.55 6.48
CA GLY A 70 0.83 1.95 7.49
C GLY A 70 1.09 3.38 7.94
N ILE A 71 0.05 4.20 7.94
CA ILE A 71 0.05 5.56 8.47
C ILE A 71 -0.86 5.55 9.69
N GLU A 72 -0.29 5.73 10.87
CA GLU A 72 -1.03 5.81 12.11
C GLU A 72 -1.42 7.26 12.38
N LEU A 73 -2.70 7.47 12.67
CA LEU A 73 -3.29 8.78 12.92
C LEU A 73 -3.65 8.92 14.41
N ASP A 74 -3.69 10.15 14.91
CA ASP A 74 -4.18 10.48 16.28
C ASP A 74 -5.71 10.39 16.40
N VAL A 75 -6.40 10.28 15.25
CA VAL A 75 -7.87 10.16 15.12
C VAL A 75 -8.25 8.88 14.38
N PRO A 76 -9.51 8.42 14.50
CA PRO A 76 -9.97 7.29 13.69
C PRO A 76 -9.84 7.57 12.18
N TYR A 77 -9.28 6.59 11.46
CA TYR A 77 -9.00 6.71 10.01
C TYR A 77 -10.24 6.99 9.16
N LYS A 78 -11.45 6.71 9.68
CA LYS A 78 -12.71 6.69 8.90
C LYS A 78 -12.99 7.99 8.18
N GLU A 79 -12.79 9.12 8.84
CA GLU A 79 -13.07 10.43 8.25
C GLU A 79 -12.06 10.78 7.16
N VAL A 80 -10.77 10.64 7.44
CA VAL A 80 -9.69 10.88 6.48
C VAL A 80 -9.84 9.95 5.26
N ARG A 81 -10.15 8.67 5.49
CA ARG A 81 -10.39 7.72 4.41
C ARG A 81 -11.63 8.05 3.59
N SER A 82 -12.70 8.51 4.23
CA SER A 82 -13.93 8.92 3.52
C SER A 82 -13.64 10.08 2.56
N ARG A 83 -12.89 11.08 3.00
CA ARG A 83 -12.48 12.20 2.14
C ARG A 83 -11.56 11.74 1.01
N LEU A 84 -10.57 10.90 1.28
CA LEU A 84 -9.71 10.33 0.24
C LEU A 84 -10.54 9.63 -0.85
N ILE A 85 -11.57 8.88 -0.48
CA ILE A 85 -12.40 8.15 -1.43
C ILE A 85 -13.36 9.08 -2.20
N HIS A 86 -14.09 9.94 -1.50
CA HIS A 86 -15.20 10.69 -2.09
C HIS A 86 -14.79 12.04 -2.70
N ASP A 87 -13.82 12.72 -2.09
CA ASP A 87 -13.39 14.03 -2.54
C ASP A 87 -12.16 13.96 -3.45
N GLU A 88 -11.21 13.09 -3.10
CA GLU A 88 -9.93 12.97 -3.82
C GLU A 88 -9.86 11.74 -4.75
N HIS A 89 -10.90 10.89 -4.77
CA HIS A 89 -10.99 9.67 -5.59
C HIS A 89 -9.80 8.72 -5.41
N CYS A 90 -9.29 8.65 -4.19
CA CYS A 90 -8.15 7.81 -3.82
C CYS A 90 -8.56 6.69 -2.87
N PHE A 91 -8.49 5.44 -3.33
CA PHE A 91 -8.89 4.28 -2.55
C PHE A 91 -7.74 3.76 -1.70
N THR A 92 -7.98 3.66 -0.40
CA THR A 92 -7.02 3.14 0.58
C THR A 92 -7.63 2.03 1.41
N GLY A 93 -6.77 1.16 1.96
CA GLY A 93 -7.16 0.19 2.98
C GLY A 93 -7.12 0.78 4.38
N CYS A 94 -7.39 -0.05 5.36
CA CYS A 94 -7.29 0.31 6.77
C CYS A 94 -6.83 -0.89 7.61
N ALA A 95 -6.34 -0.61 8.80
CA ALA A 95 -6.03 -1.60 9.82
C ALA A 95 -6.27 -0.99 11.20
N SER A 96 -6.76 -1.80 12.16
CA SER A 96 -7.13 -1.31 13.49
C SER A 96 -8.16 -0.16 13.42
N THR A 97 -8.13 0.79 14.35
CA THR A 97 -9.07 1.91 14.45
C THR A 97 -8.55 3.22 13.88
N ASN A 98 -7.22 3.38 13.80
CA ASN A 98 -6.55 4.64 13.47
C ASN A 98 -5.42 4.48 12.44
N ILE A 99 -5.30 3.32 11.78
CA ILE A 99 -4.27 3.07 10.78
C ILE A 99 -4.88 3.09 9.38
N LEU A 100 -4.40 4.01 8.56
CA LEU A 100 -4.61 3.99 7.12
C LEU A 100 -3.53 3.10 6.48
N ARG A 101 -3.95 2.10 5.70
CA ARG A 101 -3.04 1.16 5.05
C ARG A 101 -2.99 1.43 3.55
N LEU A 102 -1.79 1.61 3.04
CA LEU A 102 -1.53 1.72 1.62
C LEU A 102 -1.02 0.38 1.09
N LEU A 103 -1.59 -0.08 0.00
CA LEU A 103 -1.20 -1.25 -0.78
C LEU A 103 -1.37 -0.93 -2.28
N PRO A 104 -0.62 0.05 -2.80
CA PRO A 104 -0.70 0.37 -4.21
C PRO A 104 -0.12 -0.77 -5.07
N PRO A 105 -0.40 -0.79 -6.39
CA PRO A 105 0.19 -1.75 -7.30
C PRO A 105 1.71 -1.60 -7.36
N LEU A 106 2.42 -2.69 -7.62
CA LEU A 106 3.90 -2.69 -7.69
C LEU A 106 4.45 -1.80 -8.80
N CYS A 107 3.64 -1.47 -9.80
CA CYS A 107 3.97 -0.55 -10.90
C CYS A 107 3.66 0.92 -10.61
N LEU A 108 3.30 1.29 -9.36
CA LEU A 108 3.08 2.68 -8.97
C LEU A 108 4.31 3.52 -9.35
N THR A 109 4.09 4.65 -10.01
CA THR A 109 5.17 5.57 -10.34
C THR A 109 5.40 6.58 -9.22
N LYS A 110 6.55 7.27 -9.28
CA LYS A 110 6.84 8.36 -8.35
C LYS A 110 5.86 9.52 -8.51
N ASN A 111 5.40 9.80 -9.73
CA ASN A 111 4.39 10.83 -9.99
C ASN A 111 3.05 10.49 -9.34
N ASP A 112 2.62 9.22 -9.40
CA ASP A 112 1.40 8.78 -8.73
C ASP A 112 1.53 8.88 -7.20
N ALA A 113 2.72 8.60 -6.66
CA ALA A 113 3.02 8.78 -5.25
C ALA A 113 2.93 10.26 -4.84
N ASP A 114 3.46 11.18 -5.64
CA ASP A 114 3.39 12.62 -5.41
C ASP A 114 1.93 13.12 -5.45
N GLU A 115 1.13 12.63 -6.41
CA GLU A 115 -0.30 12.93 -6.47
C GLU A 115 -1.03 12.47 -5.22
N PHE A 116 -0.77 11.23 -4.76
CA PHE A 116 -1.32 10.74 -3.49
C PHE A 116 -0.94 11.61 -2.30
N LEU A 117 0.31 12.04 -2.19
CA LEU A 117 0.80 12.87 -1.08
C LEU A 117 0.07 14.22 -1.00
N VAL A 118 -0.19 14.85 -2.16
CA VAL A 118 -0.97 16.10 -2.24
C VAL A 118 -2.40 15.86 -1.76
N LYS A 119 -3.07 14.84 -2.27
CA LYS A 119 -4.44 14.45 -1.90
C LYS A 119 -4.54 14.12 -0.40
N PHE A 120 -3.61 13.34 0.12
CA PHE A 120 -3.57 12.98 1.53
C PHE A 120 -3.40 14.22 2.43
N LYS A 121 -2.51 15.15 2.06
CA LYS A 121 -2.33 16.41 2.76
C LYS A 121 -3.62 17.23 2.83
N ASN A 122 -4.36 17.33 1.71
CA ASN A 122 -5.65 18.02 1.66
C ASN A 122 -6.65 17.42 2.65
N CYS A 123 -6.70 16.09 2.75
CA CYS A 123 -7.61 15.41 3.67
C CYS A 123 -7.28 15.63 5.16
N LEU A 124 -6.00 15.88 5.50
CA LEU A 124 -5.57 16.13 6.87
C LEU A 124 -5.84 17.57 7.33
N THR A 125 -5.79 18.56 6.44
CA THR A 125 -5.95 19.97 6.79
C THR A 125 -7.37 20.40 7.13
N HIS A 126 -8.37 19.57 6.81
CA HIS A 126 -9.79 19.84 7.08
C HIS A 126 -10.34 19.07 8.28
N SER A 127 -9.48 18.47 9.09
CA SER A 127 -9.84 17.76 10.33
C SER A 127 -9.74 18.72 11.52
N CYS A 128 -10.65 19.71 11.57
CA CYS A 128 -10.89 20.57 12.73
C CYS A 128 -12.33 20.44 13.16
#